data_fcec973171efc3076d2e616f631e065c
#
_entry.id   fcec973171efc3076d2e616f631e065c
#
_cell.length_a   1.000
_cell.length_b   1.000
_cell.length_c   1.000
_cell.angle_alpha   90.00
_cell.angle_beta   90.00
_cell.angle_gamma   90.00
#
_symmetry.space_group_name_H-M   'P 1'
#
loop_
_entity.id
_entity.type
_entity.pdbx_description
1 polymer ?
#
loop_
_entity_poly.entity_id
_entity_poly.type
_entity_poly.pdbx_seq_one_letter_code
_entity_poly.pdbx_strand_id
1 'polypeptide(L)'
;MKIIAKTDIGLVRATNEDTYTFIKKDEKNFMAFVCDGMGGHLGGSYASSKTCDMLNEAFEALDPTKPLKNIGVWLFETLQNINMFIYQESLEKENLRGMGTTVSGVVCLNGELYYAHIGDSRIYIYNEYELQQITVDHTYVNSLLLNGLITYKQSLKHPKKHVLTNALGIKKNVSVDIGQIKLKETENVLICSDGLHNMLDGKKLQKALNEPLVLEEKIEFIKDKALKNGGVDNITLILLEQK
;
A
#
# COMPACT_ATOMS: atom_id res chain seq x y z
N MET A 1 8.76 -17.40 -1.59
CA MET A 1 8.00 -16.30 -2.21
C MET A 1 8.97 -15.40 -2.96
N LYS A 2 8.70 -15.05 -4.22
CA LYS A 2 9.46 -14.09 -5.02
C LYS A 2 8.78 -12.74 -4.88
N ILE A 3 9.56 -11.66 -4.68
CA ILE A 3 9.03 -10.30 -4.50
C ILE A 3 9.63 -9.43 -5.60
N ILE A 4 8.78 -8.67 -6.27
CA ILE A 4 9.20 -7.67 -7.25
C ILE A 4 8.32 -6.42 -7.10
N ALA A 5 8.91 -5.26 -7.31
CA ALA A 5 8.24 -3.98 -7.18
C ALA A 5 8.53 -3.07 -8.37
N LYS A 6 7.58 -2.19 -8.67
CA LYS A 6 7.71 -1.14 -9.69
C LYS A 6 6.99 0.11 -9.26
N THR A 7 7.57 1.26 -9.58
CA THR A 7 6.92 2.56 -9.50
C THR A 7 7.11 3.32 -10.80
N ASP A 8 6.14 4.14 -11.16
CA ASP A 8 6.14 5.00 -12.34
C ASP A 8 5.44 6.33 -12.02
N ILE A 9 5.97 7.43 -12.52
CA ILE A 9 5.42 8.76 -12.28
C ILE A 9 4.03 8.96 -12.90
N GLY A 10 3.65 8.10 -13.85
CA GLY A 10 2.45 8.29 -14.66
C GLY A 10 2.65 9.28 -15.81
N LEU A 11 1.53 9.64 -16.47
CA LEU A 11 1.57 10.50 -17.65
C LEU A 11 1.21 11.97 -17.38
N VAL A 12 0.70 12.28 -16.18
CA VAL A 12 0.13 13.59 -15.86
C VAL A 12 0.87 14.29 -14.69
N ARG A 13 1.36 13.53 -13.73
CA ARG A 13 2.03 14.09 -12.55
C ARG A 13 3.42 14.61 -12.91
N ALA A 14 3.86 15.70 -12.25
CA ALA A 14 5.20 16.26 -12.41
C ALA A 14 6.24 15.61 -11.48
N THR A 15 5.78 15.00 -10.38
CA THR A 15 6.60 14.33 -9.39
C THR A 15 6.00 12.97 -9.03
N ASN A 16 6.84 12.05 -8.62
CA ASN A 16 6.38 10.79 -8.05
C ASN A 16 6.43 10.91 -6.53
N GLU A 17 5.25 10.94 -5.89
CA GLU A 17 5.09 10.99 -4.44
C GLU A 17 4.88 9.60 -3.84
N ASP A 18 4.70 8.57 -4.67
CA ASP A 18 4.68 7.17 -4.27
C ASP A 18 6.07 6.67 -3.91
N THR A 19 6.15 5.83 -2.89
CA THR A 19 7.35 5.08 -2.54
C THR A 19 6.97 3.65 -2.17
N TYR A 20 7.86 2.73 -2.43
CA TYR A 20 7.73 1.35 -1.96
C TYR A 20 8.99 0.90 -1.26
N THR A 21 8.86 -0.11 -0.43
CA THR A 21 9.99 -0.84 0.13
C THR A 21 9.68 -2.32 0.26
N PHE A 22 10.71 -3.15 0.14
CA PHE A 22 10.66 -4.54 0.56
C PHE A 22 12.03 -5.00 1.04
N ILE A 23 12.02 -5.85 2.07
CA ILE A 23 13.21 -6.54 2.58
C ILE A 23 12.87 -8.02 2.67
N LYS A 24 13.75 -8.87 2.15
CA LYS A 24 13.62 -10.32 2.27
C LYS A 24 14.90 -10.88 2.89
N LYS A 25 14.83 -11.27 4.17
CA LYS A 25 15.93 -11.97 4.85
C LYS A 25 15.96 -13.45 4.44
N ASP A 26 14.79 -14.08 4.36
CA ASP A 26 14.59 -15.46 3.91
C ASP A 26 13.13 -15.73 3.50
N GLU A 27 12.72 -16.98 3.30
CA GLU A 27 11.35 -17.34 2.88
C GLU A 27 10.29 -17.14 3.97
N LYS A 28 10.69 -17.01 5.24
CA LYS A 28 9.81 -16.85 6.40
C LYS A 28 9.90 -15.48 7.03
N ASN A 29 10.86 -14.65 6.59
CA ASN A 29 11.13 -13.35 7.17
C ASN A 29 11.32 -12.31 6.07
N PHE A 30 10.26 -11.60 5.74
CA PHE A 30 10.25 -10.54 4.74
C PHE A 30 9.18 -9.50 5.06
N MET A 31 9.31 -8.32 4.46
CA MET A 31 8.26 -7.32 4.43
C MET A 31 8.17 -6.66 3.05
N ALA A 32 7.00 -6.10 2.72
CA ALA A 32 6.77 -5.30 1.52
C ALA A 32 5.68 -4.27 1.77
N PHE A 33 5.93 -2.99 1.46
CA PHE A 33 5.00 -1.89 1.68
C PHE A 33 4.99 -0.93 0.50
N VAL A 34 3.81 -0.38 0.21
CA VAL A 34 3.57 0.74 -0.68
C VAL A 34 3.06 1.91 0.16
N CYS A 35 3.60 3.10 -0.10
CA CYS A 35 3.27 4.36 0.53
C CYS A 35 2.97 5.39 -0.56
N ASP A 36 1.74 5.91 -0.60
CA ASP A 36 1.28 6.95 -1.53
C ASP A 36 1.27 8.28 -0.79
N GLY A 37 2.15 9.17 -1.20
CA GLY A 37 2.40 10.44 -0.53
C GLY A 37 1.41 11.52 -0.92
N MET A 38 0.97 12.32 0.06
CA MET A 38 0.06 13.45 -0.16
C MET A 38 0.50 14.70 0.59
N GLY A 39 0.04 15.87 0.15
CA GLY A 39 0.37 17.16 0.78
C GLY A 39 1.20 18.09 -0.10
N GLY A 40 1.23 17.81 -1.40
CA GLY A 40 1.96 18.59 -2.42
C GLY A 40 3.43 18.22 -2.53
N HIS A 41 3.99 18.48 -3.69
CA HIS A 41 5.27 18.00 -4.27
C HIS A 41 6.41 17.62 -3.31
N LEU A 42 6.70 18.41 -2.29
CA LEU A 42 7.78 18.12 -1.34
C LEU A 42 7.28 17.31 -0.15
N GLY A 43 6.08 17.60 0.33
CA GLY A 43 5.53 16.98 1.55
C GLY A 43 5.17 15.52 1.34
N GLY A 44 4.47 15.18 0.25
CA GLY A 44 4.07 13.81 -0.07
C GLY A 44 5.26 12.89 -0.27
N SER A 45 6.21 13.28 -1.13
CA SER A 45 7.45 12.50 -1.36
C SER A 45 8.26 12.30 -0.09
N TYR A 46 8.36 13.32 0.76
CA TYR A 46 9.04 13.21 2.04
C TYR A 46 8.33 12.22 2.98
N ALA A 47 7.01 12.34 3.11
CA ALA A 47 6.23 11.48 4.00
C ALA A 47 6.30 10.00 3.59
N SER A 48 6.11 9.70 2.30
CA SER A 48 6.16 8.33 1.78
C SER A 48 7.55 7.71 1.89
N SER A 49 8.61 8.46 1.48
CA SER A 49 9.99 8.00 1.56
C SER A 49 10.43 7.77 3.01
N LYS A 50 10.18 8.74 3.90
CA LYS A 50 10.56 8.61 5.32
C LYS A 50 9.82 7.48 6.03
N THR A 51 8.57 7.24 5.66
CA THR A 51 7.81 6.09 6.16
C THR A 51 8.46 4.77 5.75
N CYS A 52 8.86 4.62 4.48
CA CYS A 52 9.59 3.44 4.00
C CYS A 52 10.93 3.26 4.72
N ASP A 53 11.70 4.33 4.91
CA ASP A 53 12.98 4.28 5.64
C ASP A 53 12.79 3.78 7.08
N MET A 54 11.81 4.34 7.81
CA MET A 54 11.55 3.95 9.20
C MET A 54 10.99 2.53 9.32
N LEU A 55 10.21 2.06 8.34
CA LEU A 55 9.79 0.66 8.25
C LEU A 55 11.00 -0.28 8.05
N ASN A 56 11.94 0.11 7.18
CA ASN A 56 13.18 -0.62 6.95
C ASN A 56 14.00 -0.73 8.24
N GLU A 57 14.25 0.40 8.90
CA GLU A 57 14.99 0.46 10.16
C GLU A 57 14.34 -0.44 11.23
N ALA A 58 13.00 -0.36 11.38
CA ALA A 58 12.27 -1.16 12.36
C ALA A 58 12.34 -2.67 12.06
N PHE A 59 12.25 -3.07 10.79
CA PHE A 59 12.35 -4.48 10.39
C PHE A 59 13.77 -5.02 10.48
N GLU A 60 14.77 -4.24 10.13
CA GLU A 60 16.19 -4.59 10.24
C GLU A 60 16.61 -4.79 11.70
N ALA A 61 16.07 -3.97 12.62
CA ALA A 61 16.33 -4.06 14.05
C ALA A 61 15.74 -5.31 14.72
N LEU A 62 14.87 -6.06 14.03
CA LEU A 62 14.32 -7.31 14.56
C LEU A 62 15.41 -8.38 14.67
N ASP A 63 15.62 -8.86 15.89
CA ASP A 63 16.51 -9.98 16.17
C ASP A 63 15.80 -11.31 15.82
N PRO A 64 16.25 -12.05 14.80
CA PRO A 64 15.61 -13.29 14.39
C PRO A 64 15.69 -14.40 15.45
N THR A 65 16.58 -14.26 16.43
CA THR A 65 16.72 -15.22 17.55
C THR A 65 15.74 -14.96 18.68
N LYS A 66 15.09 -13.79 18.68
CA LYS A 66 14.09 -13.36 19.67
C LYS A 66 12.74 -13.17 19.01
N PRO A 67 11.93 -14.24 18.89
CA PRO A 67 10.63 -14.14 18.24
C PRO A 67 9.76 -13.10 18.93
N LEU A 68 9.10 -12.25 18.13
CA LEU A 68 8.12 -11.30 18.64
C LEU A 68 6.97 -12.06 19.31
N LYS A 69 6.54 -11.59 20.48
CA LYS A 69 5.37 -12.15 21.17
C LYS A 69 4.08 -11.93 20.39
N ASN A 70 4.01 -10.83 19.62
CA ASN A 70 2.84 -10.48 18.82
C ASN A 70 3.25 -9.54 17.67
N ILE A 71 3.16 -10.04 16.45
CA ILE A 71 3.52 -9.30 15.22
C ILE A 71 2.57 -8.11 15.01
N GLY A 72 1.27 -8.29 15.28
CA GLY A 72 0.28 -7.23 15.12
C GLY A 72 0.53 -6.05 16.08
N VAL A 73 0.94 -6.32 17.32
CA VAL A 73 1.33 -5.26 18.27
C VAL A 73 2.56 -4.52 17.79
N TRP A 74 3.58 -5.23 17.34
CA TRP A 74 4.79 -4.62 16.79
C TRP A 74 4.48 -3.73 15.59
N LEU A 75 3.65 -4.19 14.64
CA LEU A 75 3.20 -3.39 13.50
C LEU A 75 2.47 -2.12 13.93
N PHE A 76 1.55 -2.25 14.89
CA PHE A 76 0.79 -1.12 15.43
C PHE A 76 1.71 -0.08 16.06
N GLU A 77 2.60 -0.49 16.97
CA GLU A 77 3.54 0.41 17.65
C GLU A 77 4.50 1.08 16.66
N THR A 78 5.02 0.33 15.69
CA THR A 78 5.89 0.85 14.64
C THR A 78 5.18 1.94 13.84
N LEU A 79 3.96 1.68 13.36
CA LEU A 79 3.21 2.66 12.56
C LEU A 79 2.74 3.87 13.38
N GLN A 80 2.44 3.71 14.68
CA GLN A 80 2.16 4.85 15.57
C GLN A 80 3.40 5.73 15.77
N ASN A 81 4.57 5.14 15.92
CA ASN A 81 5.83 5.88 16.05
C ASN A 81 6.16 6.65 14.77
N ILE A 82 6.00 6.00 13.59
CA ILE A 82 6.17 6.65 12.29
C ILE A 82 5.16 7.80 12.13
N ASN A 83 3.90 7.57 12.45
CA ASN A 83 2.87 8.60 12.40
C ASN A 83 3.23 9.81 13.25
N MET A 84 3.67 9.57 14.49
CA MET A 84 4.05 10.66 15.40
C MET A 84 5.22 11.47 14.83
N PHE A 85 6.23 10.78 14.28
CA PHE A 85 7.38 11.44 13.64
C PHE A 85 6.94 12.33 12.46
N ILE A 86 6.19 11.77 11.49
CA ILE A 86 5.71 12.52 10.31
C ILE A 86 4.81 13.69 10.74
N TYR A 87 3.93 13.47 11.71
CA TYR A 87 3.05 14.52 12.24
C TYR A 87 3.84 15.68 12.88
N GLN A 88 4.85 15.38 13.70
CA GLN A 88 5.72 16.41 14.32
C GLN A 88 6.49 17.19 13.27
N GLU A 89 7.14 16.52 12.32
CA GLU A 89 7.84 17.16 11.20
C GLU A 89 6.91 18.09 10.40
N SER A 90 5.63 17.69 10.20
CA SER A 90 4.65 18.52 9.51
C SER A 90 4.26 19.79 10.26
N LEU A 91 4.40 19.80 11.58
CA LEU A 91 4.13 20.99 12.42
C LEU A 91 5.35 21.93 12.53
N GLU A 92 6.56 21.35 12.52
CA GLU A 92 7.80 22.12 12.72
C GLU A 92 8.32 22.76 11.43
N LYS A 93 8.07 22.11 10.27
CA LYS A 93 8.60 22.55 8.97
C LYS A 93 7.48 23.07 8.06
N GLU A 94 7.47 24.37 7.81
CA GLU A 94 6.43 25.04 7.02
C GLU A 94 6.25 24.44 5.62
N ASN A 95 7.35 24.08 4.95
CA ASN A 95 7.34 23.44 3.62
C ASN A 95 6.82 22.00 3.61
N LEU A 96 6.62 21.38 4.79
CA LEU A 96 6.06 20.03 4.96
C LEU A 96 4.67 20.05 5.61
N ARG A 97 4.09 21.24 5.80
CA ARG A 97 2.80 21.39 6.47
C ARG A 97 1.69 20.66 5.73
N GLY A 98 0.96 19.82 6.46
CA GLY A 98 -0.13 19.01 5.90
C GLY A 98 0.30 17.82 5.08
N MET A 99 1.58 17.44 5.10
CA MET A 99 2.06 16.22 4.49
C MET A 99 1.48 14.98 5.18
N GLY A 100 1.37 13.91 4.41
CA GLY A 100 0.97 12.61 4.90
C GLY A 100 1.24 11.55 3.86
N THR A 101 0.92 10.31 4.19
CA THR A 101 1.04 9.19 3.25
C THR A 101 0.08 8.07 3.62
N THR A 102 -0.34 7.28 2.63
CA THR A 102 -0.93 5.97 2.88
C THR A 102 0.15 4.98 3.32
N VAL A 103 -0.25 3.87 3.89
CA VAL A 103 0.62 2.71 4.12
C VAL A 103 -0.20 1.44 3.89
N SER A 104 0.22 0.62 2.95
CA SER A 104 -0.36 -0.70 2.73
C SER A 104 0.75 -1.70 2.48
N GLY A 105 0.77 -2.78 3.25
CA GLY A 105 1.83 -3.76 3.09
C GLY A 105 1.66 -4.99 3.96
N VAL A 106 2.60 -5.91 3.77
CA VAL A 106 2.65 -7.17 4.48
C VAL A 106 3.99 -7.37 5.18
N VAL A 107 3.95 -8.07 6.31
CA VAL A 107 5.13 -8.54 7.05
C VAL A 107 4.96 -10.03 7.29
N CYS A 108 5.94 -10.80 6.91
CA CYS A 108 6.08 -12.20 7.27
C CYS A 108 7.20 -12.35 8.29
N LEU A 109 6.90 -12.92 9.43
CA LEU A 109 7.88 -13.24 10.47
C LEU A 109 7.64 -14.66 10.97
N ASN A 110 8.69 -15.47 10.93
CA ASN A 110 8.63 -16.89 11.28
C ASN A 110 7.58 -17.70 10.48
N GLY A 111 7.24 -17.23 9.28
CA GLY A 111 6.22 -17.84 8.41
C GLY A 111 4.78 -17.40 8.69
N GLU A 112 4.56 -16.50 9.64
CA GLU A 112 3.26 -15.88 9.87
C GLU A 112 3.17 -14.57 9.10
N LEU A 113 2.19 -14.47 8.19
CA LEU A 113 1.97 -13.30 7.34
C LEU A 113 0.88 -12.41 7.94
N TYR A 114 1.23 -11.15 8.15
CA TYR A 114 0.32 -10.09 8.60
C TYR A 114 0.27 -8.96 7.58
N TYR A 115 -0.86 -8.27 7.50
CA TYR A 115 -0.97 -7.01 6.77
C TYR A 115 -1.16 -5.84 7.71
N ALA A 116 -0.75 -4.66 7.26
CA ALA A 116 -1.11 -3.38 7.86
C ALA A 116 -1.59 -2.43 6.77
N HIS A 117 -2.62 -1.62 7.09
CA HIS A 117 -3.24 -0.74 6.13
C HIS A 117 -3.71 0.58 6.74
N ILE A 118 -3.39 1.69 6.04
CA ILE A 118 -3.85 3.05 6.31
C ILE A 118 -4.00 3.75 4.95
N GLY A 119 -5.17 4.29 4.65
CA GLY A 119 -5.43 5.05 3.42
C GLY A 119 -6.25 4.30 2.39
N ASP A 120 -5.96 4.47 1.11
CA ASP A 120 -6.67 3.86 -0.03
C ASP A 120 -5.76 3.11 -1.02
N SER A 121 -4.46 2.99 -0.72
CA SER A 121 -3.62 1.95 -1.33
C SER A 121 -4.14 0.58 -0.93
N ARG A 122 -4.05 -0.42 -1.79
CA ARG A 122 -4.77 -1.68 -1.57
C ARG A 122 -3.86 -2.90 -1.51
N ILE A 123 -4.32 -3.91 -0.78
CA ILE A 123 -3.74 -5.26 -0.75
C ILE A 123 -4.77 -6.23 -1.30
N TYR A 124 -4.34 -7.04 -2.25
CA TYR A 124 -5.14 -8.11 -2.84
C TYR A 124 -4.46 -9.45 -2.65
N ILE A 125 -5.28 -10.49 -2.44
CA ILE A 125 -4.88 -11.89 -2.66
C ILE A 125 -5.44 -12.31 -4.01
N TYR A 126 -4.62 -12.95 -4.83
CA TYR A 126 -5.02 -13.39 -6.16
C TYR A 126 -4.51 -14.79 -6.52
N ASN A 127 -5.26 -15.45 -7.36
CA ASN A 127 -4.91 -16.68 -8.05
C ASN A 127 -5.49 -16.66 -9.49
N GLU A 128 -5.44 -17.75 -10.21
CA GLU A 128 -6.00 -17.81 -11.57
C GLU A 128 -7.52 -17.57 -11.66
N TYR A 129 -8.27 -17.80 -10.58
CA TYR A 129 -9.74 -17.72 -10.55
C TYR A 129 -10.27 -16.43 -9.93
N GLU A 130 -9.57 -15.86 -8.96
CA GLU A 130 -10.09 -14.81 -8.09
C GLU A 130 -9.05 -13.73 -7.76
N LEU A 131 -9.53 -12.49 -7.67
CA LEU A 131 -8.83 -11.33 -7.11
C LEU A 131 -9.66 -10.80 -5.95
N GLN A 132 -9.20 -11.02 -4.73
CA GLN A 132 -9.87 -10.59 -3.51
C GLN A 132 -9.14 -9.39 -2.88
N GLN A 133 -9.82 -8.25 -2.75
CA GLN A 133 -9.32 -7.13 -1.96
C GLN A 133 -9.40 -7.45 -0.47
N ILE A 134 -8.30 -7.31 0.26
CA ILE A 134 -8.20 -7.57 1.70
C ILE A 134 -8.44 -6.30 2.51
N THR A 135 -7.96 -5.17 2.04
CA THR A 135 -8.07 -3.86 2.70
C THR A 135 -9.40 -3.19 2.42
N VAL A 136 -9.81 -2.29 3.32
CA VAL A 136 -11.00 -1.44 3.17
C VAL A 136 -10.52 0.01 3.06
N ASP A 137 -10.76 0.65 1.91
CA ASP A 137 -10.26 2.00 1.65
C ASP A 137 -10.73 3.01 2.71
N HIS A 138 -9.83 3.76 3.29
CA HIS A 138 -10.14 4.84 4.23
C HIS A 138 -10.47 6.14 3.48
N THR A 139 -11.54 6.13 2.70
CA THR A 139 -12.04 7.30 1.97
C THR A 139 -13.39 7.78 2.49
N TYR A 140 -13.67 9.06 2.30
CA TYR A 140 -14.97 9.65 2.63
C TYR A 140 -16.12 8.89 1.95
N VAL A 141 -15.93 8.56 0.68
CA VAL A 141 -16.95 7.87 -0.12
C VAL A 141 -17.18 6.45 0.36
N ASN A 142 -16.12 5.74 0.72
CA ASN A 142 -16.26 4.40 1.26
C ASN A 142 -16.96 4.41 2.63
N SER A 143 -16.72 5.43 3.45
CA SER A 143 -17.46 5.59 4.71
C SER A 143 -18.98 5.80 4.49
N LEU A 144 -19.36 6.54 3.45
CA LEU A 144 -20.77 6.70 3.07
C LEU A 144 -21.39 5.39 2.58
N LEU A 145 -20.64 4.62 1.79
CA LEU A 145 -21.07 3.33 1.25
C LEU A 145 -21.30 2.30 2.36
N LEU A 146 -20.35 2.17 3.29
CA LEU A 146 -20.46 1.25 4.43
C LEU A 146 -21.63 1.60 5.37
N ASN A 147 -21.96 2.88 5.50
CA ASN A 147 -23.12 3.34 6.27
C ASN A 147 -24.45 3.27 5.47
N GLY A 148 -24.44 2.76 4.24
CA GLY A 148 -25.64 2.64 3.40
C GLY A 148 -26.21 3.97 2.91
N LEU A 149 -25.45 5.07 3.02
CA LEU A 149 -25.87 6.43 2.61
C LEU A 149 -25.83 6.64 1.10
N ILE A 150 -24.99 5.87 0.41
CA ILE A 150 -24.87 5.85 -1.05
C ILE A 150 -24.75 4.42 -1.57
N THR A 151 -25.13 4.20 -2.82
CA THR A 151 -24.92 2.93 -3.53
C THR A 151 -23.51 2.87 -4.12
N TYR A 152 -23.01 1.67 -4.43
CA TYR A 152 -21.74 1.46 -5.14
C TYR A 152 -21.67 2.26 -6.47
N LYS A 153 -22.77 2.32 -7.24
CA LYS A 153 -22.81 3.10 -8.48
C LYS A 153 -22.64 4.61 -8.24
N GLN A 154 -23.16 5.11 -7.13
CA GLN A 154 -22.98 6.52 -6.74
C GLN A 154 -21.56 6.79 -6.24
N SER A 155 -20.94 5.82 -5.52
CA SER A 155 -19.57 5.98 -5.04
C SER A 155 -18.57 6.21 -6.16
N LEU A 156 -18.67 5.49 -7.27
CA LEU A 156 -17.77 5.60 -8.43
C LEU A 156 -17.75 6.99 -9.07
N LYS A 157 -18.85 7.76 -8.94
CA LYS A 157 -19.02 9.09 -9.56
C LYS A 157 -18.99 10.24 -8.55
N HIS A 158 -18.75 9.94 -7.30
CA HIS A 158 -18.81 10.94 -6.24
C HIS A 158 -17.63 11.93 -6.35
N PRO A 159 -17.85 13.27 -6.24
CA PRO A 159 -16.79 14.27 -6.42
C PRO A 159 -15.68 14.18 -5.36
N LYS A 160 -15.96 13.61 -4.19
CA LYS A 160 -15.01 13.42 -3.08
C LYS A 160 -14.49 11.97 -2.99
N LYS A 161 -14.45 11.22 -4.08
CA LYS A 161 -14.05 9.80 -4.05
C LYS A 161 -12.59 9.56 -3.65
N HIS A 162 -11.72 10.55 -3.82
CA HIS A 162 -10.30 10.50 -3.45
C HIS A 162 -10.00 11.21 -2.11
N VAL A 163 -11.02 11.63 -1.35
CA VAL A 163 -10.80 12.29 -0.07
C VAL A 163 -10.54 11.23 1.00
N LEU A 164 -9.32 11.16 1.48
CA LEU A 164 -8.92 10.27 2.57
C LEU A 164 -9.54 10.72 3.91
N THR A 165 -9.96 9.75 4.70
CA THR A 165 -10.42 9.94 6.08
C THR A 165 -9.33 9.57 7.10
N ASN A 166 -8.32 8.84 6.66
CA ASN A 166 -7.24 8.33 7.49
C ASN A 166 -5.94 8.20 6.67
N ALA A 167 -4.86 8.80 7.17
CA ALA A 167 -3.51 8.74 6.59
C ALA A 167 -2.46 9.01 7.67
N LEU A 168 -1.23 8.53 7.49
CA LEU A 168 -0.10 8.87 8.35
C LEU A 168 0.26 10.36 8.25
N GLY A 169 0.65 10.95 9.36
CA GLY A 169 1.14 12.32 9.45
C GLY A 169 0.06 13.39 9.53
N ILE A 170 -1.23 13.07 9.34
CA ILE A 170 -2.32 14.05 9.33
C ILE A 170 -2.86 14.35 10.72
N LYS A 171 -2.82 13.38 11.63
CA LYS A 171 -3.34 13.48 13.00
C LYS A 171 -2.36 12.87 13.99
N LYS A 172 -2.40 13.34 15.25
CA LYS A 172 -1.56 12.81 16.32
C LYS A 172 -1.70 11.29 16.50
N ASN A 173 -2.91 10.76 16.38
CA ASN A 173 -3.19 9.33 16.46
C ASN A 173 -3.82 8.87 15.14
N VAL A 174 -3.34 7.76 14.61
CA VAL A 174 -3.83 7.15 13.38
C VAL A 174 -4.47 5.79 13.67
N SER A 175 -5.57 5.48 12.99
CA SER A 175 -6.14 4.14 13.01
C SER A 175 -5.36 3.25 12.05
N VAL A 176 -5.01 2.04 12.48
CA VAL A 176 -4.27 1.07 11.66
C VAL A 176 -5.10 -0.20 11.57
N ASP A 177 -5.44 -0.61 10.36
CA ASP A 177 -6.04 -1.91 10.12
C ASP A 177 -4.93 -2.96 10.07
N ILE A 178 -5.00 -3.96 10.93
CA ILE A 178 -4.03 -5.05 11.01
C ILE A 178 -4.77 -6.38 11.03
N GLY A 179 -4.29 -7.33 10.27
CA GLY A 179 -4.84 -8.68 10.27
C GLY A 179 -3.83 -9.72 9.81
N GLN A 180 -4.09 -10.98 10.15
CA GLN A 180 -3.30 -12.11 9.69
C GLN A 180 -3.83 -12.62 8.35
N ILE A 181 -2.95 -12.93 7.42
CA ILE A 181 -3.25 -13.54 6.13
C ILE A 181 -2.81 -15.01 6.17
N LYS A 182 -3.70 -15.89 5.75
CA LYS A 182 -3.39 -17.32 5.53
C LYS A 182 -3.51 -17.60 4.04
N LEU A 183 -2.36 -17.61 3.34
CA LEU A 183 -2.32 -17.90 1.91
C LEU A 183 -2.40 -19.42 1.67
N LYS A 184 -3.19 -19.82 0.66
CA LYS A 184 -3.12 -21.14 0.07
C LYS A 184 -1.90 -21.23 -0.87
N GLU A 185 -1.46 -22.42 -1.21
CA GLU A 185 -0.28 -22.63 -2.07
C GLU A 185 -0.37 -21.97 -3.46
N THR A 186 -1.58 -21.77 -3.97
CA THR A 186 -1.83 -21.14 -5.28
C THR A 186 -2.10 -19.63 -5.19
N GLU A 187 -2.09 -19.06 -3.99
CA GLU A 187 -2.44 -17.65 -3.77
C GLU A 187 -1.20 -16.77 -3.68
N ASN A 188 -1.28 -15.62 -4.29
CA ASN A 188 -0.25 -14.60 -4.38
C ASN A 188 -0.77 -13.28 -3.83
N VAL A 189 0.11 -12.31 -3.61
CA VAL A 189 -0.25 -10.99 -3.07
C VAL A 189 0.12 -9.90 -4.07
N LEU A 190 -0.80 -8.96 -4.29
CA LEU A 190 -0.55 -7.68 -4.93
C LEU A 190 -0.77 -6.57 -3.91
N ILE A 191 0.18 -5.64 -3.84
CA ILE A 191 0.06 -4.39 -3.08
C ILE A 191 0.20 -3.25 -4.08
N CYS A 192 -0.68 -2.24 -4.04
CA CYS A 192 -0.61 -1.14 -5.00
C CYS A 192 -1.17 0.18 -4.48
N SER A 193 -0.68 1.30 -5.02
CA SER A 193 -1.27 2.61 -4.86
C SER A 193 -2.56 2.76 -5.69
N ASP A 194 -3.28 3.85 -5.46
CA ASP A 194 -4.55 4.13 -6.12
C ASP A 194 -4.41 4.38 -7.63
N GLY A 195 -3.26 4.86 -8.09
CA GLY A 195 -2.97 5.03 -9.52
C GLY A 195 -3.01 3.73 -10.32
N LEU A 196 -2.81 2.56 -9.69
CA LEU A 196 -3.03 1.29 -10.37
C LEU A 196 -4.52 0.93 -10.43
N HIS A 197 -5.18 0.82 -9.28
CA HIS A 197 -6.54 0.29 -9.22
C HIS A 197 -7.61 1.27 -9.74
N ASN A 198 -7.31 2.57 -9.83
CA ASN A 198 -8.15 3.55 -10.52
C ASN A 198 -8.07 3.41 -12.05
N MET A 199 -6.94 2.93 -12.58
CA MET A 199 -6.76 2.70 -14.02
C MET A 199 -7.21 1.31 -14.48
N LEU A 200 -7.07 0.31 -13.62
CA LEU A 200 -7.44 -1.07 -13.89
C LEU A 200 -8.51 -1.53 -12.87
N ASP A 201 -9.76 -1.60 -13.31
CA ASP A 201 -10.82 -2.22 -12.48
C ASP A 201 -10.50 -3.69 -12.16
N GLY A 202 -11.19 -4.25 -11.17
CA GLY A 202 -10.89 -5.60 -10.69
C GLY A 202 -10.85 -6.68 -11.79
N LYS A 203 -11.70 -6.58 -12.82
CA LYS A 203 -11.70 -7.54 -13.95
C LYS A 203 -10.48 -7.39 -14.85
N LYS A 204 -10.10 -6.15 -15.17
CA LYS A 204 -8.91 -5.86 -15.98
C LYS A 204 -7.63 -6.23 -15.23
N LEU A 205 -7.59 -5.96 -13.93
CA LEU A 205 -6.46 -6.29 -13.07
C LEU A 205 -6.29 -7.80 -12.94
N GLN A 206 -7.38 -8.56 -12.65
CA GLN A 206 -7.38 -10.01 -12.63
C GLN A 206 -6.85 -10.61 -13.94
N LYS A 207 -7.34 -10.11 -15.08
CA LYS A 207 -6.87 -10.55 -16.39
C LYS A 207 -5.39 -10.27 -16.59
N ALA A 208 -4.90 -9.11 -16.15
CA ALA A 208 -3.48 -8.74 -16.30
C ALA A 208 -2.55 -9.59 -15.40
N LEU A 209 -3.00 -9.93 -14.18
CA LEU A 209 -2.29 -10.80 -13.26
C LEU A 209 -2.18 -12.25 -13.77
N ASN A 210 -3.16 -12.70 -14.56
CA ASN A 210 -3.22 -14.07 -15.11
C ASN A 210 -2.56 -14.20 -16.49
N GLU A 211 -1.95 -13.15 -17.03
CA GLU A 211 -1.17 -13.31 -18.27
C GLU A 211 0.01 -14.27 -18.02
N PRO A 212 0.27 -15.20 -18.96
CA PRO A 212 1.30 -16.22 -18.80
C PRO A 212 2.71 -15.66 -19.02
N LEU A 213 3.08 -14.67 -18.23
CA LEU A 213 4.35 -13.96 -18.26
C LEU A 213 5.17 -14.33 -17.02
N VAL A 214 6.49 -14.30 -17.16
CA VAL A 214 7.37 -14.35 -15.99
C VAL A 214 7.17 -13.09 -15.13
N LEU A 215 7.47 -13.17 -13.84
CA LEU A 215 7.10 -12.14 -12.87
C LEU A 215 7.63 -10.75 -13.23
N GLU A 216 8.84 -10.67 -13.77
CA GLU A 216 9.49 -9.45 -14.22
C GLU A 216 8.76 -8.79 -15.41
N GLU A 217 8.30 -9.58 -16.36
CA GLU A 217 7.52 -9.11 -17.50
C GLU A 217 6.08 -8.76 -17.10
N LYS A 218 5.51 -9.55 -16.17
CA LYS A 218 4.15 -9.34 -15.65
C LYS A 218 3.99 -7.99 -14.98
N ILE A 219 4.94 -7.59 -14.12
CA ILE A 219 4.86 -6.29 -13.41
C ILE A 219 4.94 -5.12 -14.39
N GLU A 220 5.83 -5.19 -15.40
CA GLU A 220 5.94 -4.17 -16.45
C GLU A 220 4.64 -4.12 -17.28
N PHE A 221 4.10 -5.27 -17.67
CA PHE A 221 2.86 -5.36 -18.43
C PHE A 221 1.66 -4.74 -17.68
N ILE A 222 1.53 -4.99 -16.38
CA ILE A 222 0.48 -4.41 -15.53
C ILE A 222 0.64 -2.88 -15.47
N LYS A 223 1.84 -2.38 -15.19
CA LYS A 223 2.17 -0.96 -15.18
C LYS A 223 1.83 -0.30 -16.54
N ASP A 224 2.29 -0.88 -17.64
CA ASP A 224 2.05 -0.36 -18.99
C ASP A 224 0.56 -0.34 -19.34
N LYS A 225 -0.22 -1.33 -18.87
CA LYS A 225 -1.68 -1.29 -19.02
C LYS A 225 -2.31 -0.15 -18.24
N ALA A 226 -1.86 0.14 -17.04
CA ALA A 226 -2.35 1.28 -16.27
C ALA A 226 -2.03 2.62 -16.98
N LEU A 227 -0.81 2.77 -17.48
CA LEU A 227 -0.42 3.94 -18.30
C LEU A 227 -1.31 4.09 -19.53
N LYS A 228 -1.55 3.02 -20.29
CA LYS A 228 -2.43 3.02 -21.49
C LYS A 228 -3.89 3.34 -21.15
N ASN A 229 -4.35 3.11 -19.93
CA ASN A 229 -5.70 3.46 -19.47
C ASN A 229 -5.80 4.88 -18.89
N GLY A 230 -4.74 5.67 -19.02
CA GLY A 230 -4.75 7.10 -18.68
C GLY A 230 -3.53 7.54 -17.88
N GLY A 231 -3.00 6.70 -16.97
CA GLY A 231 -1.81 7.01 -16.17
C GLY A 231 -1.88 8.37 -15.47
N VAL A 232 -3.06 8.72 -14.92
CA VAL A 232 -3.33 10.08 -14.40
C VAL A 232 -2.67 10.35 -13.05
N ASP A 233 -2.18 9.30 -12.39
CA ASP A 233 -1.49 9.37 -11.11
C ASP A 233 -0.19 8.59 -11.11
N ASN A 234 0.59 8.71 -10.04
CA ASN A 234 1.73 7.84 -9.76
C ASN A 234 1.23 6.39 -9.63
N ILE A 235 1.97 5.44 -10.19
CA ILE A 235 1.59 4.03 -10.22
C ILE A 235 2.65 3.22 -9.51
N THR A 236 2.31 2.65 -8.37
CA THR A 236 3.22 1.81 -7.60
C THR A 236 2.58 0.47 -7.29
N LEU A 237 3.32 -0.61 -7.51
CA LEU A 237 2.85 -1.96 -7.23
C LEU A 237 3.98 -2.89 -6.81
N ILE A 238 3.63 -3.86 -5.96
CA ILE A 238 4.50 -4.97 -5.54
C ILE A 238 3.75 -6.27 -5.78
N LEU A 239 4.40 -7.22 -6.44
CA LEU A 239 3.92 -8.58 -6.60
C LEU A 239 4.73 -9.53 -5.69
N LEU A 240 4.04 -10.36 -4.93
CA LEU A 240 4.61 -11.43 -4.14
C LEU A 240 4.00 -12.75 -4.63
N GLU A 241 4.78 -13.56 -5.36
CA GLU A 241 4.34 -14.84 -5.91
C GLU A 241 5.01 -16.01 -5.19
N GLN A 242 4.21 -17.03 -4.88
CA GLN A 242 4.73 -18.30 -4.40
C GLN A 242 5.47 -19.02 -5.55
N LYS A 243 6.50 -19.81 -5.20
CA LYS A 243 7.27 -20.57 -6.19
C LYS A 243 6.47 -21.77 -6.67
#